data_22e72fe1090666cf57d43deb39d6342d
#
_entry.id   22e72fe1090666cf57d43deb39d6342d
#
_cell.length_a   1.000
_cell.length_b   1.000
_cell.length_c   1.000
_cell.angle_alpha   90.00
_cell.angle_beta   90.00
_cell.angle_gamma   90.00
#
_symmetry.space_group_name_H-M   'P 1'
#
loop_
_entity.id
_entity.type
_entity.pdbx_description
1 polymer ?
#
loop_
_entity_poly.entity_id
_entity_poly.type
_entity_poly.pdbx_seq_one_letter_code
_entity_poly.pdbx_strand_id
1 'polypeptide(L)'
;SSDGNKTAQQIRSGGVGSMLNAKGGEKVYALQKVAVEQSRLKIPLLFGMDVIHGYETAFPVPLAMASTWNMKQIETMARPAAVEASADGVCWTFSPMVDITRDPRWGRIVEGAGEDPFLGGAVAKAMVKGYQGEPGFATNTQILACVKHFALYGAPDAGRDYSTVDMSRLRMFNDYLYPYQAAVEAGVATVMSSFNEVDNVPATANKWLLDDLLRKQWGFKGLVL
;
A
#
# COMPACT_ATOMS: atom_id res chain seq x y z
N SER A 1 -26.23 -14.43 10.47
CA SER A 1 -25.28 -15.55 10.34
C SER A 1 -24.35 -15.57 11.56
N SER A 2 -23.92 -16.75 11.99
CA SER A 2 -23.04 -16.95 13.18
C SER A 2 -21.72 -16.17 13.09
N ASP A 3 -21.18 -16.01 11.90
CA ASP A 3 -19.90 -15.31 11.66
C ASP A 3 -20.00 -13.79 11.87
N GLY A 4 -21.10 -13.16 11.51
CA GLY A 4 -21.30 -11.73 11.73
C GLY A 4 -21.37 -11.36 13.22
N ASN A 5 -21.97 -12.21 14.05
CA ASN A 5 -22.02 -12.02 15.50
C ASN A 5 -20.65 -12.18 16.16
N LYS A 6 -19.83 -13.13 15.68
CA LYS A 6 -18.46 -13.33 16.18
C LYS A 6 -17.56 -12.14 15.85
N THR A 7 -17.63 -11.63 14.62
CA THR A 7 -16.88 -10.44 14.20
C THR A 7 -17.27 -9.22 15.03
N ALA A 8 -18.57 -8.96 15.20
CA ALA A 8 -19.05 -7.85 16.02
C ALA A 8 -18.60 -7.96 17.49
N GLN A 9 -18.56 -9.16 18.05
CA GLN A 9 -18.05 -9.39 19.41
C GLN A 9 -16.55 -9.10 19.52
N GLN A 10 -15.74 -9.50 18.54
CA GLN A 10 -14.30 -9.19 18.49
C GLN A 10 -14.06 -7.68 18.39
N ILE A 11 -14.86 -6.97 17.58
CA ILE A 11 -14.80 -5.50 17.49
C ILE A 11 -15.14 -4.86 18.85
N ARG A 12 -16.22 -5.28 19.51
CA ARG A 12 -16.61 -4.75 20.82
C ARG A 12 -15.53 -4.91 21.88
N SER A 13 -14.84 -6.04 21.87
CA SER A 13 -13.72 -6.30 22.79
C SER A 13 -12.46 -5.48 22.51
N GLY A 14 -12.40 -4.79 21.35
CA GLY A 14 -11.21 -4.05 20.91
C GLY A 14 -10.11 -4.93 20.30
N GLY A 15 -10.45 -6.16 19.92
CA GLY A 15 -9.52 -7.13 19.32
C GLY A 15 -9.29 -6.95 17.81
N VAL A 16 -9.93 -5.95 17.19
CA VAL A 16 -9.82 -5.69 15.74
C VAL A 16 -9.55 -4.22 15.51
N GLY A 17 -8.45 -3.90 14.78
CA GLY A 17 -8.10 -2.53 14.39
C GLY A 17 -8.36 -2.26 12.89
N SER A 18 -8.33 -3.31 12.07
CA SER A 18 -8.56 -3.22 10.63
C SER A 18 -9.22 -4.47 10.09
N MET A 19 -9.81 -4.37 8.91
CA MET A 19 -10.43 -5.50 8.21
C MET A 19 -10.01 -5.49 6.74
N LEU A 20 -9.58 -6.65 6.26
CA LEU A 20 -9.21 -6.86 4.87
C LEU A 20 -10.41 -7.37 4.08
N ASN A 21 -10.60 -6.84 2.87
CA ASN A 21 -11.62 -7.27 1.90
C ASN A 21 -13.08 -7.21 2.42
N ALA A 22 -13.33 -6.42 3.45
CA ALA A 22 -14.69 -6.10 3.86
C ALA A 22 -15.17 -4.91 3.04
N LYS A 23 -16.19 -5.15 2.22
CA LYS A 23 -16.80 -4.15 1.32
C LYS A 23 -18.32 -4.23 1.37
N GLY A 24 -18.95 -3.21 0.79
CA GLY A 24 -20.40 -3.02 0.84
C GLY A 24 -20.76 -1.95 1.88
N GLY A 25 -21.17 -0.77 1.42
CA GLY A 25 -21.36 0.41 2.27
C GLY A 25 -22.19 0.15 3.51
N GLU A 26 -23.32 -0.57 3.40
CA GLU A 26 -24.19 -0.92 4.55
C GLU A 26 -23.48 -1.83 5.56
N LYS A 27 -22.76 -2.83 5.07
CA LYS A 27 -22.03 -3.78 5.93
C LYS A 27 -20.87 -3.08 6.65
N VAL A 28 -20.09 -2.29 5.92
CA VAL A 28 -18.96 -1.54 6.47
C VAL A 28 -19.47 -0.53 7.50
N TYR A 29 -20.54 0.20 7.20
CA TYR A 29 -21.16 1.13 8.12
C TYR A 29 -21.64 0.44 9.42
N ALA A 30 -22.28 -0.71 9.31
CA ALA A 30 -22.74 -1.47 10.48
C ALA A 30 -21.57 -1.92 11.38
N LEU A 31 -20.46 -2.38 10.79
CA LEU A 31 -19.26 -2.76 11.55
C LEU A 31 -18.56 -1.55 12.17
N GLN A 32 -18.47 -0.45 11.43
CA GLN A 32 -17.90 0.80 11.93
C GLN A 32 -18.71 1.35 13.11
N LYS A 33 -20.04 1.30 13.03
CA LYS A 33 -20.92 1.70 14.12
C LYS A 33 -20.67 0.89 15.41
N VAL A 34 -20.46 -0.43 15.29
CA VAL A 34 -20.06 -1.26 16.43
C VAL A 34 -18.73 -0.78 17.03
N ALA A 35 -17.74 -0.46 16.18
CA ALA A 35 -16.44 0.00 16.66
C ALA A 35 -16.53 1.33 17.42
N VAL A 36 -17.21 2.33 16.86
CA VAL A 36 -17.24 3.69 17.44
C VAL A 36 -18.25 3.86 18.60
N GLU A 37 -19.35 3.08 18.61
CA GLU A 37 -20.38 3.21 19.64
C GLU A 37 -20.27 2.16 20.75
N GLN A 38 -19.83 0.95 20.42
CA GLN A 38 -19.94 -0.21 21.32
C GLN A 38 -18.59 -0.78 21.79
N SER A 39 -17.46 -0.37 21.18
CA SER A 39 -16.14 -0.83 21.64
C SER A 39 -15.65 0.02 22.81
N ARG A 40 -14.72 -0.55 23.59
CA ARG A 40 -14.12 0.14 24.74
C ARG A 40 -13.37 1.43 24.36
N LEU A 41 -12.65 1.41 23.25
CA LEU A 41 -11.81 2.52 22.82
C LEU A 41 -12.51 3.50 21.88
N LYS A 42 -13.62 3.09 21.27
CA LYS A 42 -14.37 3.88 20.28
C LYS A 42 -13.53 4.39 19.10
N ILE A 43 -12.49 3.64 18.76
CA ILE A 43 -11.59 3.93 17.63
C ILE A 43 -12.21 3.33 16.37
N PRO A 44 -12.33 4.11 15.27
CA PRO A 44 -12.79 3.58 14.00
C PRO A 44 -11.86 2.49 13.44
N LEU A 45 -12.45 1.53 12.72
CA LEU A 45 -11.69 0.51 12.01
C LEU A 45 -11.15 1.05 10.68
N LEU A 46 -10.02 0.52 10.23
CA LEU A 46 -9.54 0.67 8.86
C LEU A 46 -10.05 -0.48 8.00
N PHE A 47 -10.74 -0.16 6.91
CA PHE A 47 -11.19 -1.13 5.91
C PHE A 47 -10.27 -1.08 4.71
N GLY A 48 -9.46 -2.13 4.53
CA GLY A 48 -8.42 -2.21 3.51
C GLY A 48 -8.75 -3.18 2.39
N MET A 49 -8.30 -2.85 1.17
CA MET A 49 -8.42 -3.70 -0.01
C MET A 49 -7.32 -3.39 -1.02
N ASP A 50 -6.99 -4.37 -1.87
CA ASP A 50 -6.10 -4.16 -3.01
C ASP A 50 -6.86 -3.45 -4.14
N VAL A 51 -6.80 -2.12 -4.16
CA VAL A 51 -7.31 -1.27 -5.25
C VAL A 51 -6.11 -0.83 -6.07
N ILE A 52 -5.62 -1.70 -6.97
CA ILE A 52 -4.33 -1.53 -7.65
C ILE A 52 -4.48 -0.81 -8.99
N HIS A 53 -5.49 -1.18 -9.78
CA HIS A 53 -5.75 -0.58 -11.09
C HIS A 53 -7.25 -0.42 -11.36
N GLY A 54 -7.94 0.22 -10.44
CA GLY A 54 -9.38 0.41 -10.45
C GLY A 54 -10.09 -0.33 -9.31
N TYR A 55 -11.37 -0.08 -9.16
CA TYR A 55 -12.25 -0.74 -8.20
C TYR A 55 -13.44 -1.36 -8.95
N GLU A 56 -14.53 -0.64 -9.19
CA GLU A 56 -15.60 -1.09 -10.09
C GLU A 56 -15.21 -0.84 -11.56
N THR A 57 -14.61 0.32 -11.86
CA THR A 57 -14.01 0.62 -13.15
C THR A 57 -12.61 0.04 -13.23
N ALA A 58 -12.39 -0.91 -14.14
CA ALA A 58 -11.07 -1.48 -14.38
C ALA A 58 -10.22 -0.56 -15.27
N PHE A 59 -9.02 -0.26 -14.82
CA PHE A 59 -7.97 0.44 -15.59
C PHE A 59 -6.87 -0.54 -16.03
N PRO A 60 -5.97 -0.16 -16.93
CA PRO A 60 -4.82 -0.99 -17.28
C PRO A 60 -3.99 -1.35 -16.06
N VAL A 61 -3.33 -2.52 -16.09
CA VAL A 61 -2.42 -2.93 -15.02
C VAL A 61 -1.27 -1.92 -14.84
N PRO A 62 -0.65 -1.81 -13.66
CA PRO A 62 0.34 -0.78 -13.38
C PRO A 62 1.52 -0.73 -14.37
N LEU A 63 2.00 -1.87 -14.83
CA LEU A 63 3.06 -1.93 -15.84
C LEU A 63 2.63 -1.27 -17.17
N ALA A 64 1.38 -1.49 -17.58
CA ALA A 64 0.83 -0.84 -18.78
C ALA A 64 0.57 0.66 -18.56
N MET A 65 0.12 1.06 -17.37
CA MET A 65 0.00 2.48 -17.03
C MET A 65 1.37 3.18 -17.05
N ALA A 66 2.40 2.56 -16.47
CA ALA A 66 3.75 3.10 -16.48
C ALA A 66 4.32 3.30 -17.89
N SER A 67 4.01 2.38 -18.83
CA SER A 67 4.45 2.48 -20.22
C SER A 67 3.93 3.70 -20.98
N THR A 68 2.91 4.37 -20.47
CA THR A 68 2.40 5.63 -21.04
C THR A 68 3.30 6.83 -20.78
N TRP A 69 4.18 6.77 -19.79
CA TRP A 69 5.00 7.89 -19.31
C TRP A 69 4.21 9.15 -18.94
N ASN A 70 2.89 9.03 -18.77
CA ASN A 70 1.99 10.13 -18.50
C ASN A 70 1.52 10.13 -17.03
N MET A 71 2.28 10.77 -16.16
CA MET A 71 2.00 10.81 -14.73
C MET A 71 0.65 11.45 -14.40
N LYS A 72 0.25 12.46 -15.19
CA LYS A 72 -1.07 13.10 -15.00
C LYS A 72 -2.21 12.13 -15.28
N GLN A 73 -2.08 11.29 -16.30
CA GLN A 73 -3.08 10.27 -16.61
C GLN A 73 -3.13 9.20 -15.52
N ILE A 74 -1.97 8.76 -14.97
CA ILE A 74 -1.89 7.79 -13.88
C ILE A 74 -2.60 8.34 -12.63
N GLU A 75 -2.32 9.58 -12.23
CA GLU A 75 -3.03 10.27 -11.15
C GLU A 75 -4.54 10.33 -11.41
N THR A 76 -4.92 10.64 -12.65
CA THR A 76 -6.33 10.73 -13.06
C THR A 76 -7.04 9.36 -13.03
N MET A 77 -6.35 8.25 -13.28
CA MET A 77 -6.93 6.91 -13.17
C MET A 77 -7.05 6.45 -11.71
N ALA A 78 -6.11 6.80 -10.85
CA ALA A 78 -6.17 6.44 -9.44
C ALA A 78 -7.29 7.18 -8.67
N ARG A 79 -7.67 8.38 -9.10
CA ARG A 79 -8.72 9.17 -8.43
C ARG A 79 -10.11 8.51 -8.48
N PRO A 80 -10.68 8.12 -9.65
CA PRO A 80 -11.96 7.39 -9.69
C PRO A 80 -11.94 6.10 -8.87
N ALA A 81 -10.84 5.35 -8.93
CA ALA A 81 -10.69 4.13 -8.14
C ALA A 81 -10.86 4.39 -6.62
N ALA A 82 -10.29 5.49 -6.12
CA ALA A 82 -10.47 5.90 -4.73
C ALA A 82 -11.90 6.36 -4.43
N VAL A 83 -12.54 7.09 -5.34
CA VAL A 83 -13.94 7.52 -5.19
C VAL A 83 -14.89 6.33 -5.12
N GLU A 84 -14.74 5.36 -6.04
CA GLU A 84 -15.55 4.15 -6.06
C GLU A 84 -15.33 3.30 -4.81
N ALA A 85 -14.08 3.06 -4.42
CA ALA A 85 -13.73 2.30 -3.23
C ALA A 85 -14.28 2.95 -1.95
N SER A 86 -14.16 4.27 -1.83
CA SER A 86 -14.67 5.00 -0.66
C SER A 86 -16.20 4.97 -0.56
N ALA A 87 -16.90 5.00 -1.69
CA ALA A 87 -18.37 4.87 -1.73
C ALA A 87 -18.84 3.51 -1.20
N ASP A 88 -18.02 2.47 -1.37
CA ASP A 88 -18.28 1.12 -0.86
C ASP A 88 -17.70 0.87 0.56
N GLY A 89 -17.18 1.92 1.19
CA GLY A 89 -16.69 1.91 2.58
C GLY A 89 -15.20 1.53 2.74
N VAL A 90 -14.48 1.30 1.64
CA VAL A 90 -13.03 1.04 1.67
C VAL A 90 -12.30 2.37 1.87
N CYS A 91 -11.53 2.50 2.94
CA CYS A 91 -10.77 3.71 3.27
C CYS A 91 -9.25 3.56 3.15
N TRP A 92 -8.76 2.40 2.73
CA TRP A 92 -7.36 2.07 2.67
C TRP A 92 -7.06 1.12 1.51
N THR A 93 -6.13 1.48 0.64
CA THR A 93 -5.67 0.60 -0.45
C THR A 93 -4.24 0.14 -0.21
N PHE A 94 -3.93 -1.12 -0.60
CA PHE A 94 -2.58 -1.67 -0.60
C PHE A 94 -1.89 -1.40 -1.94
N SER A 95 -1.80 -0.12 -2.29
CA SER A 95 -1.23 0.42 -3.53
C SER A 95 -0.66 1.82 -3.27
N PRO A 96 0.42 2.24 -3.97
CA PRO A 96 1.09 1.60 -5.10
C PRO A 96 2.09 0.50 -4.70
N MET A 97 2.24 -0.50 -5.56
CA MET A 97 3.36 -1.43 -5.54
C MET A 97 4.51 -0.83 -6.34
N VAL A 98 5.65 -0.61 -5.68
CA VAL A 98 6.79 0.13 -6.25
C VAL A 98 8.07 -0.70 -6.32
N ASP A 99 7.95 -1.99 -6.17
CA ASP A 99 9.07 -2.92 -6.27
C ASP A 99 9.69 -2.86 -7.66
N ILE A 100 10.94 -2.42 -7.73
CA ILE A 100 11.72 -2.46 -8.96
C ILE A 100 12.03 -3.89 -9.32
N THR A 101 11.69 -4.29 -10.54
CA THR A 101 11.85 -5.66 -11.01
C THR A 101 12.73 -5.69 -12.26
N ARG A 102 13.83 -6.45 -12.19
CA ARG A 102 14.77 -6.67 -13.30
C ARG A 102 14.79 -8.12 -13.77
N ASP A 103 14.20 -9.03 -13.00
CA ASP A 103 14.10 -10.44 -13.38
C ASP A 103 12.68 -10.74 -13.86
N PRO A 104 12.46 -10.99 -15.17
CA PRO A 104 11.13 -11.21 -15.73
C PRO A 104 10.48 -12.53 -15.26
N ARG A 105 11.19 -13.38 -14.56
CA ARG A 105 10.66 -14.62 -13.99
C ARG A 105 9.84 -14.38 -12.73
N TRP A 106 10.00 -13.23 -12.07
CA TRP A 106 9.20 -12.92 -10.89
C TRP A 106 7.74 -12.70 -11.25
N GLY A 107 6.84 -13.43 -10.59
CA GLY A 107 5.41 -13.50 -10.95
C GLY A 107 4.61 -12.22 -10.72
N ARG A 108 5.16 -11.20 -10.04
CA ARG A 108 4.47 -9.96 -9.68
C ARG A 108 4.92 -8.72 -10.47
N ILE A 109 5.68 -8.89 -11.53
CA ILE A 109 6.19 -7.76 -12.33
C ILE A 109 5.08 -6.86 -12.87
N VAL A 110 3.91 -7.42 -13.15
CA VAL A 110 2.76 -6.71 -13.71
C VAL A 110 2.14 -5.68 -12.74
N GLU A 111 2.36 -5.86 -11.43
CA GLU A 111 1.83 -4.95 -10.41
C GLU A 111 2.62 -3.66 -10.25
N GLY A 112 3.85 -3.59 -10.77
CA GLY A 112 4.77 -2.47 -10.61
C GLY A 112 5.00 -1.66 -11.89
N ALA A 113 5.89 -0.68 -11.80
CA ALA A 113 6.23 0.24 -12.90
C ALA A 113 7.43 -0.22 -13.76
N GLY A 114 7.97 -1.43 -13.53
CA GLY A 114 9.08 -1.98 -14.28
C GLY A 114 10.44 -1.83 -13.58
N GLU A 115 11.51 -1.66 -14.36
CA GLU A 115 12.89 -1.75 -13.88
C GLU A 115 13.57 -0.40 -13.59
N ASP A 116 13.00 0.70 -14.06
CA ASP A 116 13.59 2.04 -13.90
C ASP A 116 13.17 2.68 -12.58
N PRO A 117 14.10 2.99 -11.66
CA PRO A 117 13.76 3.56 -10.36
C PRO A 117 13.18 4.97 -10.45
N PHE A 118 13.60 5.80 -11.42
CA PHE A 118 13.08 7.15 -11.58
C PHE A 118 11.62 7.12 -12.04
N LEU A 119 11.31 6.32 -13.06
CA LEU A 119 9.94 6.11 -13.51
C LEU A 119 9.08 5.54 -12.39
N GLY A 120 9.59 4.52 -11.67
CA GLY A 120 8.91 3.93 -10.50
C GLY A 120 8.57 4.97 -9.43
N GLY A 121 9.50 5.88 -9.13
CA GLY A 121 9.26 6.99 -8.20
C GLY A 121 8.22 7.99 -8.70
N ALA A 122 8.25 8.35 -9.98
CA ALA A 122 7.26 9.25 -10.59
C ALA A 122 5.84 8.64 -10.58
N VAL A 123 5.73 7.37 -10.93
CA VAL A 123 4.45 6.61 -10.87
C VAL A 123 3.95 6.53 -9.43
N ALA A 124 4.83 6.22 -8.47
CA ALA A 124 4.47 6.18 -7.05
C ALA A 124 3.86 7.50 -6.57
N LYS A 125 4.49 8.63 -6.87
CA LYS A 125 3.97 9.97 -6.53
C LYS A 125 2.61 10.23 -7.16
N ALA A 126 2.43 9.88 -8.42
CA ALA A 126 1.16 10.08 -9.13
C ALA A 126 0.03 9.24 -8.53
N MET A 127 0.28 7.97 -8.21
CA MET A 127 -0.72 7.09 -7.60
C MET A 127 -1.07 7.52 -6.18
N VAL A 128 -0.10 7.87 -5.34
CA VAL A 128 -0.35 8.38 -3.98
C VAL A 128 -1.25 9.62 -4.03
N LYS A 129 -0.93 10.58 -4.92
CA LYS A 129 -1.78 11.76 -5.14
C LYS A 129 -3.18 11.40 -5.60
N GLY A 130 -3.30 10.48 -6.54
CA GLY A 130 -4.60 10.04 -7.05
C GLY A 130 -5.48 9.44 -5.97
N TYR A 131 -4.96 8.53 -5.14
CA TYR A 131 -5.72 7.91 -4.05
C TYR A 131 -6.01 8.87 -2.92
N GLN A 132 -5.01 9.60 -2.44
CA GLN A 132 -5.14 10.45 -1.25
C GLN A 132 -5.68 11.86 -1.55
N GLY A 133 -5.62 12.33 -2.81
CA GLY A 133 -6.04 13.67 -3.18
C GLY A 133 -5.21 14.76 -2.49
N GLU A 134 -5.85 15.88 -2.18
CA GLU A 134 -5.19 16.97 -1.46
C GLU A 134 -4.85 16.59 0.00
N PRO A 135 -3.76 17.15 0.56
CA PRO A 135 -3.36 16.86 1.93
C PRO A 135 -4.46 17.11 2.97
N GLY A 136 -4.47 16.29 4.02
CA GLY A 136 -5.36 16.45 5.17
C GLY A 136 -6.62 15.59 5.15
N PHE A 137 -6.85 14.79 4.10
CA PHE A 137 -8.02 13.91 4.00
C PHE A 137 -9.34 14.64 4.28
N ALA A 138 -9.52 15.80 3.65
CA ALA A 138 -10.64 16.70 3.90
C ALA A 138 -11.98 16.23 3.32
N THR A 139 -11.96 15.18 2.46
CA THR A 139 -13.16 14.65 1.83
C THR A 139 -13.30 13.16 2.08
N ASN A 140 -14.54 12.68 2.02
CA ASN A 140 -14.87 11.25 2.18
C ASN A 140 -14.60 10.41 0.92
N THR A 141 -14.04 11.00 -0.13
CA THR A 141 -13.67 10.31 -1.36
C THR A 141 -12.17 9.98 -1.43
N GLN A 142 -11.41 10.35 -0.41
CA GLN A 142 -9.99 10.08 -0.27
C GLN A 142 -9.78 8.77 0.48
N ILE A 143 -8.83 7.95 0.05
CA ILE A 143 -8.44 6.73 0.73
C ILE A 143 -6.95 6.74 1.03
N LEU A 144 -6.55 6.08 2.11
CA LEU A 144 -5.15 5.93 2.48
C LEU A 144 -4.43 5.07 1.44
N ALA A 145 -3.32 5.56 0.90
CA ALA A 145 -2.43 4.77 0.07
C ALA A 145 -1.44 3.99 0.94
N CYS A 146 -0.95 2.86 0.42
CA CYS A 146 0.04 2.03 1.07
C CYS A 146 1.13 1.66 0.06
N VAL A 147 2.33 2.23 0.22
CA VAL A 147 3.45 1.82 -0.62
C VAL A 147 3.97 0.46 -0.18
N LYS A 148 4.14 -0.44 -1.15
CA LYS A 148 4.55 -1.83 -0.91
C LYS A 148 5.54 -2.32 -1.96
N HIS A 149 6.33 -3.32 -1.63
CA HIS A 149 6.58 -3.99 -0.34
C HIS A 149 7.96 -3.59 0.18
N PHE A 150 8.01 -2.92 1.30
CA PHE A 150 9.24 -2.30 1.82
C PHE A 150 10.10 -3.33 2.58
N ALA A 151 11.24 -3.79 2.02
CA ALA A 151 11.77 -3.32 0.75
C ALA A 151 12.43 -4.47 -0.02
N LEU A 152 12.71 -4.18 -1.30
CA LEU A 152 13.51 -5.01 -2.20
C LEU A 152 12.81 -6.29 -2.70
N TYR A 153 11.51 -6.42 -2.53
CA TYR A 153 10.76 -7.63 -2.86
C TYR A 153 10.80 -7.98 -4.35
N GLY A 154 11.02 -7.00 -5.24
CA GLY A 154 11.18 -7.19 -6.68
C GLY A 154 12.56 -7.71 -7.12
N ALA A 155 13.48 -7.96 -6.18
CA ALA A 155 14.81 -8.49 -6.44
C ALA A 155 15.06 -9.87 -5.81
N PRO A 156 14.08 -10.80 -5.79
CA PRO A 156 14.27 -12.08 -5.14
C PRO A 156 15.28 -12.94 -5.90
N ASP A 157 16.04 -13.74 -5.17
CA ASP A 157 17.01 -14.63 -5.78
C ASP A 157 16.37 -15.57 -6.82
N ALA A 158 16.98 -15.63 -8.00
CA ALA A 158 16.52 -16.40 -9.16
C ALA A 158 15.08 -16.07 -9.64
N GLY A 159 14.54 -14.90 -9.30
CA GLY A 159 13.15 -14.51 -9.62
C GLY A 159 12.07 -15.31 -8.87
N ARG A 160 12.45 -16.04 -7.83
CA ARG A 160 11.54 -16.86 -7.03
C ARG A 160 10.82 -16.02 -6.01
N ASP A 161 9.51 -16.02 -6.06
CA ASP A 161 8.69 -15.29 -5.10
C ASP A 161 8.99 -15.72 -3.66
N TYR A 162 9.01 -14.77 -2.73
CA TYR A 162 9.39 -14.94 -1.31
C TYR A 162 10.85 -15.33 -1.05
N SER A 163 11.71 -15.41 -2.07
CA SER A 163 13.12 -15.73 -1.87
C SER A 163 13.88 -14.58 -1.22
N THR A 164 15.03 -14.92 -0.65
CA THR A 164 15.93 -13.96 0.00
C THR A 164 16.49 -12.93 -0.98
N VAL A 165 16.90 -11.79 -0.45
CA VAL A 165 17.58 -10.71 -1.18
C VAL A 165 18.87 -10.36 -0.48
N ASP A 166 19.95 -10.39 -1.25
CA ASP A 166 21.27 -9.95 -0.80
C ASP A 166 21.88 -8.99 -1.81
N MET A 167 22.24 -7.80 -1.37
CA MET A 167 22.92 -6.80 -2.21
C MET A 167 23.55 -5.70 -1.37
N SER A 168 24.55 -5.02 -1.96
CA SER A 168 25.19 -3.88 -1.31
C SER A 168 24.20 -2.73 -1.07
N ARG A 169 24.42 -1.97 -0.01
CA ARG A 169 23.63 -0.75 0.28
C ARG A 169 23.65 0.26 -0.85
N LEU A 170 24.79 0.42 -1.51
CA LEU A 170 24.91 1.28 -2.69
C LEU A 170 23.89 0.89 -3.77
N ARG A 171 23.76 -0.40 -4.05
CA ARG A 171 22.80 -0.90 -5.01
C ARG A 171 21.36 -0.71 -4.54
N MET A 172 21.09 -0.94 -3.25
CA MET A 172 19.78 -0.68 -2.67
C MET A 172 19.31 0.77 -2.92
N PHE A 173 20.15 1.75 -2.62
CA PHE A 173 19.83 3.16 -2.79
C PHE A 173 19.71 3.58 -4.26
N ASN A 174 20.60 3.11 -5.13
CA ASN A 174 20.58 3.52 -6.53
C ASN A 174 19.43 2.89 -7.32
N ASP A 175 19.11 1.62 -7.03
CA ASP A 175 18.25 0.83 -7.92
C ASP A 175 16.88 0.54 -7.33
N TYR A 176 16.71 0.43 -5.99
CA TYR A 176 15.52 -0.17 -5.43
C TYR A 176 14.77 0.71 -4.43
N LEU A 177 15.47 1.53 -3.64
CA LEU A 177 14.85 2.29 -2.54
C LEU A 177 14.21 3.60 -2.97
N TYR A 178 14.64 4.16 -4.08
CA TYR A 178 14.17 5.48 -4.53
C TYR A 178 12.63 5.56 -4.72
N PRO A 179 11.94 4.58 -5.31
CA PRO A 179 10.48 4.66 -5.46
C PRO A 179 9.72 4.71 -4.12
N TYR A 180 10.22 4.02 -3.10
CA TYR A 180 9.64 4.10 -1.75
C TYR A 180 9.87 5.48 -1.13
N GLN A 181 11.08 6.01 -1.26
CA GLN A 181 11.38 7.37 -0.79
C GLN A 181 10.49 8.40 -1.48
N ALA A 182 10.31 8.27 -2.79
CA ALA A 182 9.43 9.13 -3.58
C ALA A 182 7.96 9.07 -3.10
N ALA A 183 7.46 7.90 -2.71
CA ALA A 183 6.13 7.76 -2.12
C ALA A 183 6.03 8.42 -0.74
N VAL A 184 7.07 8.28 0.11
CA VAL A 184 7.16 8.96 1.42
C VAL A 184 7.15 10.47 1.24
N GLU A 185 7.95 11.00 0.31
CA GLU A 185 7.97 12.44 -0.03
C GLU A 185 6.63 12.94 -0.56
N ALA A 186 5.85 12.09 -1.26
CA ALA A 186 4.50 12.40 -1.70
C ALA A 186 3.46 12.34 -0.56
N GLY A 187 3.85 11.99 0.65
CA GLY A 187 2.98 11.93 1.80
C GLY A 187 2.15 10.66 1.91
N VAL A 188 2.64 9.51 1.42
CA VAL A 188 1.95 8.23 1.57
C VAL A 188 1.61 7.95 3.03
N ALA A 189 0.37 7.53 3.29
CA ALA A 189 -0.12 7.36 4.66
C ALA A 189 0.41 6.10 5.34
N THR A 190 0.64 5.02 4.58
CA THR A 190 1.04 3.74 5.13
C THR A 190 2.12 3.05 4.27
N VAL A 191 2.87 2.16 4.91
CA VAL A 191 3.93 1.35 4.29
C VAL A 191 3.68 -0.10 4.66
N MET A 192 3.73 -1.00 3.69
CA MET A 192 3.69 -2.44 3.92
C MET A 192 5.11 -3.00 3.85
N SER A 193 5.55 -3.66 4.93
CA SER A 193 6.82 -4.37 4.95
C SER A 193 6.82 -5.55 3.98
N SER A 194 7.99 -5.92 3.46
CA SER A 194 8.11 -6.99 2.49
C SER A 194 8.22 -8.37 3.14
N PHE A 195 8.01 -9.40 2.33
CA PHE A 195 8.01 -10.80 2.77
C PHE A 195 9.41 -11.43 2.82
N ASN A 196 10.36 -10.86 2.07
CA ASN A 196 11.70 -11.39 1.92
C ASN A 196 12.60 -11.04 3.10
N GLU A 197 13.70 -11.76 3.19
CA GLU A 197 14.85 -11.38 3.99
C GLU A 197 15.75 -10.41 3.21
N VAL A 198 16.39 -9.52 3.93
CA VAL A 198 17.45 -8.66 3.43
C VAL A 198 18.67 -8.86 4.31
N ASP A 199 19.79 -9.32 3.75
CA ASP A 199 20.99 -9.66 4.52
C ASP A 199 20.70 -10.68 5.65
N ASN A 200 19.92 -11.72 5.36
CA ASN A 200 19.45 -12.74 6.33
C ASN A 200 18.60 -12.21 7.49
N VAL A 201 18.08 -11.00 7.39
CA VAL A 201 17.14 -10.44 8.38
C VAL A 201 15.78 -10.27 7.71
N PRO A 202 14.70 -10.89 8.22
CA PRO A 202 13.36 -10.65 7.71
C PRO A 202 13.05 -9.15 7.65
N ALA A 203 12.52 -8.67 6.54
CA ALA A 203 12.26 -7.23 6.36
C ALA A 203 11.38 -6.65 7.47
N THR A 204 10.42 -7.44 7.96
CA THR A 204 9.53 -7.09 9.09
C THR A 204 10.25 -6.92 10.43
N ALA A 205 11.45 -7.50 10.59
CA ALA A 205 12.29 -7.40 11.78
C ALA A 205 13.57 -6.58 11.53
N ASN A 206 13.73 -6.03 10.33
CA ASN A 206 14.94 -5.33 9.94
C ASN A 206 14.92 -3.90 10.48
N LYS A 207 15.59 -3.71 11.61
CA LYS A 207 15.69 -2.40 12.28
C LYS A 207 16.26 -1.31 11.37
N TRP A 208 17.27 -1.65 10.55
CA TRP A 208 17.85 -0.67 9.66
C TRP A 208 16.84 -0.17 8.63
N LEU A 209 16.04 -1.06 8.01
CA LEU A 209 15.01 -0.66 7.06
C LEU A 209 13.90 0.14 7.74
N LEU A 210 13.31 -0.40 8.81
CA LEU A 210 12.07 0.12 9.37
C LEU A 210 12.28 1.32 10.30
N ASP A 211 13.38 1.37 11.05
CA ASP A 211 13.65 2.44 12.01
C ASP A 211 14.69 3.44 11.47
N ASP A 212 15.90 2.97 11.18
CA ASP A 212 16.99 3.88 10.87
C ASP A 212 16.78 4.57 9.52
N LEU A 213 16.33 3.86 8.48
CA LEU A 213 16.06 4.41 7.15
C LEU A 213 14.67 5.06 7.08
N LEU A 214 13.61 4.27 7.26
CA LEU A 214 12.23 4.72 7.03
C LEU A 214 11.81 5.80 8.04
N ARG A 215 12.00 5.56 9.34
CA ARG A 215 11.56 6.48 10.39
C ARG A 215 12.50 7.66 10.59
N LYS A 216 13.80 7.41 10.76
CA LYS A 216 14.76 8.45 11.14
C LYS A 216 15.28 9.24 9.93
N GLN A 217 15.72 8.55 8.88
CA GLN A 217 16.30 9.22 7.72
C GLN A 217 15.25 9.85 6.81
N TRP A 218 14.16 9.14 6.50
CA TRP A 218 13.09 9.64 5.64
C TRP A 218 11.96 10.33 6.40
N GLY A 219 11.94 10.25 7.72
CA GLY A 219 10.96 10.94 8.56
C GLY A 219 9.53 10.41 8.46
N PHE A 220 9.33 9.19 7.98
CA PHE A 220 8.00 8.60 7.86
C PHE A 220 7.34 8.42 9.23
N LYS A 221 6.11 8.92 9.39
CA LYS A 221 5.36 8.89 10.65
C LYS A 221 4.09 8.04 10.60
N GLY A 222 3.74 7.55 9.42
CA GLY A 222 2.51 6.78 9.21
C GLY A 222 2.56 5.35 9.76
N LEU A 223 1.53 4.56 9.43
CA LEU A 223 1.44 3.16 9.83
C LEU A 223 2.39 2.29 8.99
N VAL A 224 3.07 1.35 9.63
CA VAL A 224 3.77 0.23 8.99
C VAL A 224 3.04 -1.06 9.34
N LEU A 225 2.74 -1.88 8.33
CA LEU A 225 2.09 -3.19 8.47
C LEU A 225 2.97 -4.28 7.88
#